data_040ced908a8e6c1ba3f708f12dc2b08d
#
_entry.id   040ced908a8e6c1ba3f708f12dc2b08d
#
_cell.length_a   1.000
_cell.length_b   1.000
_cell.length_c   1.000
_cell.angle_alpha   90.00
_cell.angle_beta   90.00
_cell.angle_gamma   90.00
#
_symmetry.space_group_name_H-M   'P 1'
#
loop_
_entity.id
_entity.type
_entity.pdbx_description
1 polymer ?
#
loop_
_entity_poly.entity_id
_entity_poly.type
_entity_poly.pdbx_seq_one_letter_code
_entity_poly.pdbx_strand_id
1 'polypeptide(L)'
;NSLDDMTLELKKRIFNAENFSTDLVHEIRNPLASLKSASEILHDSKDADQRLKLVNILSHDVQRIERLITDYSQMLKDEVALSKEKFIKFDIFPIIQSVVDDYNNIYQVKRGINISCYNDGKKNYTISGIENRIEQIIANLLDNAISFTNDNKNIEVKISKNTQKQVIINVIDEGQGFKEKDTSKIFKRFYSNRPDKFGQHSGLGLNIVKNLIELHKASISASNRLDKNGANLELVFPRA
;
A
#
# COMPACT_ATOMS: atom_id res chain seq x y z
N ASN A 1 1.59 -30.11 19.08
CA ASN A 1 2.85 -30.78 18.69
C ASN A 1 3.55 -29.94 17.59
N SER A 2 4.88 -29.73 17.74
CA SER A 2 5.70 -28.92 16.83
C SER A 2 5.57 -29.34 15.35
N LEU A 3 5.35 -30.61 15.06
CA LEU A 3 5.14 -31.17 13.73
C LEU A 3 3.75 -30.79 13.17
N ASP A 4 2.72 -30.82 13.99
CA ASP A 4 1.36 -30.45 13.58
C ASP A 4 1.28 -28.95 13.30
N ASP A 5 1.95 -28.12 14.10
CA ASP A 5 2.03 -26.67 13.91
C ASP A 5 2.79 -26.32 12.62
N MET A 6 3.93 -27.00 12.34
CA MET A 6 4.66 -26.83 11.07
C MET A 6 3.82 -27.27 9.85
N THR A 7 3.10 -28.39 9.97
CA THR A 7 2.25 -28.88 8.88
C THR A 7 1.11 -27.93 8.59
N LEU A 8 0.51 -27.37 9.64
CA LEU A 8 -0.57 -26.38 9.50
C LEU A 8 -0.06 -25.09 8.87
N GLU A 9 1.10 -24.62 9.28
CA GLU A 9 1.72 -23.41 8.71
C GLU A 9 2.09 -23.61 7.24
N LEU A 10 2.65 -24.79 6.88
CA LEU A 10 2.97 -25.13 5.49
C LEU A 10 1.71 -25.19 4.62
N LYS A 11 0.65 -25.84 5.09
CA LYS A 11 -0.64 -25.86 4.39
C LYS A 11 -1.20 -24.46 4.19
N LYS A 12 -1.12 -23.60 5.20
CA LYS A 12 -1.57 -22.21 5.10
C LYS A 12 -0.76 -21.41 4.08
N ARG A 13 0.56 -21.61 4.01
CA ARG A 13 1.43 -20.98 3.00
C ARG A 13 1.10 -21.44 1.59
N ILE A 14 0.92 -22.75 1.36
CA ILE A 14 0.54 -23.32 0.06
C ILE A 14 -0.81 -22.74 -0.36
N PHE A 15 -1.82 -22.78 0.49
CA PHE A 15 -3.14 -22.26 0.21
C PHE A 15 -3.13 -20.75 -0.12
N ASN A 16 -2.32 -19.97 0.61
CA ASN A 16 -2.15 -18.53 0.33
C ASN A 16 -1.47 -18.29 -1.02
N ALA A 17 -0.46 -19.10 -1.39
CA ALA A 17 0.24 -18.99 -2.68
C ALA A 17 -0.68 -19.38 -3.86
N GLU A 18 -1.48 -20.43 -3.72
CA GLU A 18 -2.46 -20.86 -4.74
C GLU A 18 -3.55 -19.80 -4.96
N ASN A 19 -4.15 -19.28 -3.89
CA ASN A 19 -5.15 -18.21 -3.99
C ASN A 19 -4.55 -16.97 -4.64
N PHE A 20 -3.33 -16.61 -4.27
CA PHE A 20 -2.67 -15.44 -4.81
C PHE A 20 -2.36 -15.60 -6.30
N SER A 21 -1.89 -16.79 -6.73
CA SER A 21 -1.67 -17.08 -8.16
C SER A 21 -2.97 -16.97 -8.95
N THR A 22 -4.07 -17.46 -8.38
CA THR A 22 -5.39 -17.38 -9.01
C THR A 22 -5.86 -15.93 -9.14
N ASP A 23 -5.74 -15.14 -8.08
CA ASP A 23 -6.09 -13.71 -8.06
C ASP A 23 -5.27 -12.94 -9.11
N LEU A 24 -3.95 -13.20 -9.20
CA LEU A 24 -3.08 -12.56 -10.19
C LEU A 24 -3.49 -12.89 -11.63
N VAL A 25 -3.81 -14.17 -11.92
CA VAL A 25 -4.27 -14.59 -13.25
C VAL A 25 -5.54 -13.84 -13.63
N HIS A 26 -6.48 -13.66 -12.68
CA HIS A 26 -7.72 -12.90 -12.92
C HIS A 26 -7.42 -11.41 -13.19
N GLU A 27 -6.52 -10.80 -12.42
CA GLU A 27 -6.16 -9.39 -12.58
C GLU A 27 -5.36 -9.10 -13.86
N ILE A 28 -4.60 -10.06 -14.37
CA ILE A 28 -3.92 -9.94 -15.68
C ILE A 28 -4.90 -10.18 -16.83
N ARG A 29 -5.87 -11.08 -16.67
CA ARG A 29 -6.85 -11.39 -17.73
C ARG A 29 -7.68 -10.18 -18.12
N ASN A 30 -8.04 -9.35 -17.16
CA ASN A 30 -8.87 -8.16 -17.40
C ASN A 30 -8.22 -7.15 -18.37
N PRO A 31 -7.00 -6.63 -18.10
CA PRO A 31 -6.32 -5.74 -19.05
C PRO A 31 -5.99 -6.44 -20.37
N LEU A 32 -5.70 -7.75 -20.40
CA LEU A 32 -5.50 -8.49 -21.66
C LEU A 32 -6.77 -8.51 -22.51
N ALA A 33 -7.95 -8.69 -21.90
CA ALA A 33 -9.22 -8.62 -22.64
C ALA A 33 -9.48 -7.20 -23.20
N SER A 34 -9.18 -6.16 -22.39
CA SER A 34 -9.27 -4.77 -22.84
C SER A 34 -8.29 -4.46 -23.98
N LEU A 35 -7.03 -4.89 -23.87
CA LEU A 35 -6.02 -4.78 -24.93
C LEU A 35 -6.50 -5.41 -26.24
N LYS A 36 -7.05 -6.63 -26.16
CA LYS A 36 -7.58 -7.34 -27.32
C LYS A 36 -8.70 -6.56 -27.98
N SER A 37 -9.72 -6.14 -27.22
CA SER A 37 -10.84 -5.34 -27.74
C SER A 37 -10.37 -4.00 -28.33
N ALA A 38 -9.49 -3.29 -27.64
CA ALA A 38 -8.98 -1.99 -28.13
C ALA A 38 -8.17 -2.17 -29.42
N SER A 39 -7.40 -3.26 -29.56
CA SER A 39 -6.65 -3.59 -30.77
C SER A 39 -7.56 -3.90 -31.95
N GLU A 40 -8.64 -4.68 -31.75
CA GLU A 40 -9.61 -5.00 -32.78
C GLU A 40 -10.32 -3.73 -33.29
N ILE A 41 -10.77 -2.84 -32.39
CA ILE A 41 -11.41 -1.59 -32.77
C ILE A 41 -10.42 -0.63 -33.46
N LEU A 42 -9.14 -0.60 -32.99
CA LEU A 42 -8.11 0.26 -33.57
C LEU A 42 -7.81 -0.09 -35.04
N HIS A 43 -7.89 -1.39 -35.36
CA HIS A 43 -7.69 -1.87 -36.74
C HIS A 43 -8.74 -1.30 -37.68
N ASP A 44 -9.99 -1.21 -37.27
CA ASP A 44 -11.12 -0.79 -38.13
C ASP A 44 -11.41 0.72 -38.03
N SER A 45 -10.89 1.41 -37.03
CA SER A 45 -11.14 2.83 -36.81
C SER A 45 -10.36 3.71 -37.78
N LYS A 46 -11.10 4.62 -38.47
CA LYS A 46 -10.53 5.67 -39.35
C LYS A 46 -10.48 7.05 -38.69
N ASP A 47 -11.14 7.22 -37.54
CA ASP A 47 -11.18 8.47 -36.80
C ASP A 47 -9.89 8.65 -35.99
N ALA A 48 -9.18 9.75 -36.18
CA ALA A 48 -7.91 10.04 -35.53
C ALA A 48 -8.05 10.21 -34.01
N ASP A 49 -9.11 10.85 -33.54
CA ASP A 49 -9.37 11.07 -32.10
C ASP A 49 -9.71 9.76 -31.41
N GLN A 50 -10.49 8.90 -32.06
CA GLN A 50 -10.80 7.57 -31.57
C GLN A 50 -9.54 6.70 -31.50
N ARG A 51 -8.70 6.73 -32.53
CA ARG A 51 -7.41 6.01 -32.54
C ARG A 51 -6.50 6.45 -31.39
N LEU A 52 -6.39 7.76 -31.16
CA LEU A 52 -5.58 8.29 -30.05
C LEU A 52 -6.09 7.79 -28.68
N LYS A 53 -7.39 7.78 -28.47
CA LYS A 53 -7.99 7.23 -27.24
C LYS A 53 -7.69 5.74 -27.07
N LEU A 54 -7.79 4.95 -28.15
CA LEU A 54 -7.49 3.51 -28.12
C LEU A 54 -6.02 3.24 -27.82
N VAL A 55 -5.09 4.00 -28.42
CA VAL A 55 -3.65 3.90 -28.13
C VAL A 55 -3.36 4.21 -26.67
N ASN A 56 -4.02 5.22 -26.10
CA ASN A 56 -3.89 5.54 -24.68
C ASN A 56 -4.39 4.39 -23.77
N ILE A 57 -5.51 3.75 -24.11
CA ILE A 57 -6.02 2.57 -23.41
C ILE A 57 -5.00 1.43 -23.47
N LEU A 58 -4.47 1.12 -24.66
CA LEU A 58 -3.45 0.08 -24.86
C LEU A 58 -2.20 0.34 -24.00
N SER A 59 -1.67 1.57 -24.06
CA SER A 59 -0.50 1.96 -23.27
C SER A 59 -0.75 1.84 -21.76
N HIS A 60 -1.92 2.24 -21.31
CA HIS A 60 -2.31 2.17 -19.91
C HIS A 60 -2.45 0.72 -19.41
N ASP A 61 -3.06 -0.16 -20.20
CA ASP A 61 -3.23 -1.56 -19.83
C ASP A 61 -1.89 -2.32 -19.81
N VAL A 62 -0.97 -2.03 -20.74
CA VAL A 62 0.40 -2.55 -20.70
C VAL A 62 1.11 -2.13 -19.40
N GLN A 63 1.09 -0.85 -19.07
CA GLN A 63 1.69 -0.34 -17.83
C GLN A 63 1.06 -0.96 -16.57
N ARG A 64 -0.22 -1.28 -16.61
CA ARG A 64 -0.90 -1.99 -15.52
C ARG A 64 -0.36 -3.41 -15.36
N ILE A 65 -0.21 -4.15 -16.45
CA ILE A 65 0.34 -5.51 -16.42
C ILE A 65 1.79 -5.51 -15.92
N GLU A 66 2.63 -4.59 -16.41
CA GLU A 66 4.02 -4.45 -15.95
C GLU A 66 4.10 -4.24 -14.44
N ARG A 67 3.23 -3.37 -13.90
CA ARG A 67 3.19 -3.12 -12.46
C ARG A 67 2.71 -4.34 -11.68
N LEU A 68 1.66 -5.02 -12.13
CA LEU A 68 1.19 -6.24 -11.49
C LEU A 68 2.30 -7.30 -11.39
N ILE A 69 3.07 -7.48 -12.46
CA ILE A 69 4.20 -8.43 -12.49
C ILE A 69 5.33 -7.98 -11.57
N THR A 70 5.66 -6.70 -11.57
CA THR A 70 6.73 -6.13 -10.73
C THR A 70 6.39 -6.26 -9.24
N ASP A 71 5.18 -5.85 -8.85
CA ASP A 71 4.71 -5.92 -7.47
C ASP A 71 4.61 -7.37 -6.99
N TYR A 72 4.17 -8.29 -7.88
CA TYR A 72 4.16 -9.71 -7.60
C TYR A 72 5.56 -10.28 -7.36
N SER A 73 6.48 -9.95 -8.27
CA SER A 73 7.87 -10.40 -8.15
C SER A 73 8.53 -9.88 -6.87
N GLN A 74 8.25 -8.63 -6.51
CA GLN A 74 8.76 -8.05 -5.28
C GLN A 74 8.18 -8.73 -4.04
N MET A 75 6.88 -8.99 -4.02
CA MET A 75 6.23 -9.69 -2.91
C MET A 75 6.81 -11.10 -2.69
N LEU A 76 7.10 -11.86 -3.76
CA LEU A 76 7.74 -13.17 -3.66
C LEU A 76 9.17 -13.07 -3.10
N LYS A 77 9.94 -12.07 -3.52
CA LYS A 77 11.29 -11.82 -2.97
C LYS A 77 11.22 -11.48 -1.49
N ASP A 78 10.25 -10.64 -1.11
CA ASP A 78 10.03 -10.24 0.27
C ASP A 78 9.68 -11.43 1.16
N GLU A 79 8.82 -12.35 0.70
CA GLU A 79 8.45 -13.56 1.44
C GLU A 79 9.66 -14.47 1.70
N VAL A 80 10.56 -14.62 0.72
CA VAL A 80 11.81 -15.37 0.89
C VAL A 80 12.79 -14.64 1.81
N ALA A 81 12.92 -13.32 1.71
CA ALA A 81 13.81 -12.52 2.54
C ALA A 81 13.37 -12.53 4.01
N LEU A 82 12.06 -12.44 4.28
CA LEU A 82 11.48 -12.46 5.63
C LEU A 82 11.89 -13.69 6.44
N SER A 83 12.12 -14.83 5.79
CA SER A 83 12.59 -16.06 6.47
C SER A 83 14.00 -15.95 7.05
N LYS A 84 14.80 -14.97 6.64
CA LYS A 84 16.20 -14.75 7.02
C LYS A 84 16.40 -13.49 7.87
N GLU A 85 15.43 -12.60 7.90
CA GLU A 85 15.50 -11.32 8.61
C GLU A 85 15.28 -11.52 10.12
N LYS A 86 16.03 -10.78 10.93
CA LYS A 86 15.96 -10.85 12.39
C LYS A 86 15.23 -9.66 12.97
N PHE A 87 14.34 -9.91 13.90
CA PHE A 87 13.71 -8.87 14.70
C PHE A 87 14.74 -8.27 15.67
N ILE A 88 14.86 -6.95 15.63
CA ILE A 88 15.69 -6.17 16.56
C ILE A 88 14.86 -5.10 17.24
N LYS A 89 15.34 -4.58 18.37
CA LYS A 89 14.70 -3.42 19.03
C LYS A 89 15.36 -2.14 18.55
N PHE A 90 14.55 -1.21 18.03
CA PHE A 90 15.02 0.08 17.55
C PHE A 90 13.97 1.18 17.75
N ASP A 91 14.39 2.44 17.70
CA ASP A 91 13.48 3.58 17.69
C ASP A 91 12.94 3.80 16.27
N ILE A 92 11.62 3.72 16.11
CA ILE A 92 10.97 3.81 14.80
C ILE A 92 10.92 5.25 14.26
N PHE A 93 11.00 6.27 15.14
CA PHE A 93 10.82 7.67 14.74
C PHE A 93 11.84 8.14 13.69
N PRO A 94 13.18 7.90 13.84
CA PRO A 94 14.15 8.33 12.84
C PRO A 94 13.91 7.72 11.45
N ILE A 95 13.47 6.46 11.41
CA ILE A 95 13.17 5.75 10.15
C ILE A 95 11.99 6.42 9.46
N ILE A 96 10.89 6.65 10.19
CA ILE A 96 9.70 7.29 9.64
C ILE A 96 10.01 8.71 9.18
N GLN A 97 10.78 9.48 9.97
CA GLN A 97 11.18 10.83 9.61
C GLN A 97 11.96 10.85 8.29
N SER A 98 12.93 9.94 8.13
CA SER A 98 13.72 9.84 6.89
C SER A 98 12.84 9.58 5.66
N VAL A 99 11.92 8.62 5.74
CA VAL A 99 11.01 8.32 4.63
C VAL A 99 10.09 9.51 4.33
N VAL A 100 9.55 10.17 5.36
CA VAL A 100 8.69 11.35 5.19
C VAL A 100 9.45 12.49 4.51
N ASP A 101 10.70 12.76 4.92
CA ASP A 101 11.51 13.83 4.36
C ASP A 101 11.82 13.56 2.88
N ASP A 102 12.14 12.33 2.50
CA ASP A 102 12.37 11.93 1.11
C ASP A 102 11.13 12.16 0.24
N TYR A 103 9.96 11.72 0.72
CA TYR A 103 8.70 11.90 0.02
C TYR A 103 8.28 13.37 -0.06
N ASN A 104 8.47 14.14 1.02
CA ASN A 104 8.17 15.57 1.03
C ASN A 104 9.01 16.32 0.00
N ASN A 105 10.33 16.07 -0.07
CA ASN A 105 11.23 16.69 -1.04
C ASN A 105 10.78 16.47 -2.49
N ILE A 106 10.24 15.28 -2.79
CA ILE A 106 9.77 14.94 -4.15
C ILE A 106 8.41 15.59 -4.45
N TYR A 107 7.44 15.42 -3.55
CA TYR A 107 6.05 15.72 -3.85
C TYR A 107 5.67 17.18 -3.57
N GLN A 108 6.40 17.87 -2.71
CA GLN A 108 6.27 19.31 -2.56
C GLN A 108 6.61 20.04 -3.87
N VAL A 109 7.67 19.63 -4.55
CA VAL A 109 8.07 20.21 -5.83
C VAL A 109 7.13 19.79 -6.97
N LYS A 110 6.75 18.51 -7.02
CA LYS A 110 5.95 17.97 -8.14
C LYS A 110 4.48 18.35 -8.09
N ARG A 111 3.89 18.46 -6.90
CA ARG A 111 2.46 18.58 -6.71
C ARG A 111 2.04 19.61 -5.63
N GLY A 112 2.99 20.30 -4.99
CA GLY A 112 2.70 21.20 -3.88
C GLY A 112 2.17 20.46 -2.62
N ILE A 113 2.26 19.12 -2.58
CA ILE A 113 1.82 18.35 -1.41
C ILE A 113 2.87 18.47 -0.32
N ASN A 114 2.45 18.95 0.85
CA ASN A 114 3.31 19.05 2.04
C ASN A 114 3.12 17.80 2.90
N ILE A 115 4.20 17.04 3.11
CA ILE A 115 4.19 15.83 3.94
C ILE A 115 5.02 16.11 5.18
N SER A 116 4.44 15.95 6.37
CA SER A 116 5.07 16.29 7.63
C SER A 116 4.97 15.16 8.65
N CYS A 117 6.01 15.04 9.49
CA CYS A 117 6.08 14.07 10.56
C CYS A 117 6.06 14.77 11.92
N TYR A 118 5.21 14.31 12.83
CA TYR A 118 5.07 14.83 14.17
C TYR A 118 5.12 13.71 15.21
N ASN A 119 5.64 14.01 16.39
CA ASN A 119 5.57 13.12 17.54
C ASN A 119 4.91 13.81 18.74
N ASP A 120 4.47 13.04 19.74
CA ASP A 120 3.79 13.53 20.95
C ASP A 120 4.77 14.07 22.02
N GLY A 121 6.04 14.33 21.66
CA GLY A 121 7.07 14.84 22.56
C GLY A 121 7.66 13.80 23.53
N LYS A 122 7.17 12.56 23.50
CA LYS A 122 7.76 11.47 24.29
C LYS A 122 9.06 11.01 23.66
N LYS A 123 9.91 10.35 24.47
CA LYS A 123 11.17 9.76 23.98
C LYS A 123 11.01 8.27 23.71
N ASN A 124 11.87 7.76 22.78
CA ASN A 124 12.08 6.32 22.55
C ASN A 124 10.83 5.58 22.05
N TYR A 125 10.41 5.81 20.81
CA TYR A 125 9.34 5.03 20.14
C TYR A 125 9.86 3.65 19.73
N THR A 126 10.37 2.89 20.72
CA THR A 126 11.02 1.59 20.48
C THR A 126 9.98 0.53 20.17
N ILE A 127 10.20 -0.20 19.08
CA ILE A 127 9.47 -1.41 18.70
C ILE A 127 10.44 -2.59 18.52
N SER A 128 9.91 -3.80 18.49
CA SER A 128 10.63 -4.99 18.00
C SER A 128 10.19 -5.23 16.56
N GLY A 129 11.13 -5.20 15.60
CA GLY A 129 10.78 -5.28 14.20
C GLY A 129 11.98 -5.41 13.27
N ILE A 130 11.73 -5.17 12.00
CA ILE A 130 12.68 -5.22 10.89
C ILE A 130 12.66 -3.85 10.21
N GLU A 131 13.77 -3.10 10.28
CA GLU A 131 13.83 -1.69 9.90
C GLU A 131 13.38 -1.43 8.47
N ASN A 132 13.94 -2.13 7.48
CA ASN A 132 13.59 -1.98 6.07
C ASN A 132 12.10 -2.32 5.77
N ARG A 133 11.48 -3.17 6.60
CA ARG A 133 10.05 -3.48 6.47
C ARG A 133 9.17 -2.35 7.02
N ILE A 134 9.65 -1.65 8.04
CA ILE A 134 8.98 -0.43 8.50
C ILE A 134 9.07 0.66 7.44
N GLU A 135 10.24 0.86 6.82
CA GLU A 135 10.36 1.78 5.67
C GLU A 135 9.36 1.44 4.57
N GLN A 136 9.27 0.16 4.19
CA GLN A 136 8.32 -0.33 3.18
C GLN A 136 6.86 -0.08 3.57
N ILE A 137 6.49 -0.29 4.85
CA ILE A 137 5.15 0.01 5.35
C ILE A 137 4.84 1.50 5.16
N ILE A 138 5.72 2.38 5.62
CA ILE A 138 5.49 3.82 5.55
C ILE A 138 5.45 4.32 4.10
N ALA A 139 6.35 3.84 3.24
CA ALA A 139 6.35 4.16 1.81
C ALA A 139 5.02 3.79 1.14
N ASN A 140 4.52 2.56 1.35
CA ASN A 140 3.23 2.14 0.80
C ASN A 140 2.04 2.96 1.31
N LEU A 141 2.07 3.38 2.59
CA LEU A 141 1.03 4.23 3.16
C LEU A 141 1.09 5.64 2.57
N LEU A 142 2.28 6.21 2.38
CA LEU A 142 2.47 7.53 1.76
C LEU A 142 2.08 7.50 0.27
N ASP A 143 2.46 6.48 -0.49
CA ASP A 143 2.04 6.31 -1.88
C ASP A 143 0.51 6.28 -2.01
N ASN A 144 -0.14 5.57 -1.08
CA ASN A 144 -1.59 5.55 -1.02
C ASN A 144 -2.16 6.94 -0.70
N ALA A 145 -1.69 7.60 0.34
CA ALA A 145 -2.14 8.93 0.76
C ALA A 145 -1.96 9.97 -0.37
N ILE A 146 -0.77 10.02 -0.99
CA ILE A 146 -0.45 10.92 -2.10
C ILE A 146 -1.39 10.71 -3.29
N SER A 147 -1.73 9.47 -3.59
CA SER A 147 -2.56 9.15 -4.73
C SER A 147 -4.02 9.59 -4.58
N PHE A 148 -4.50 9.74 -3.35
CA PHE A 148 -5.85 10.24 -3.05
C PHE A 148 -5.90 11.71 -2.67
N THR A 149 -4.75 12.32 -2.40
CA THR A 149 -4.63 13.74 -2.03
C THR A 149 -4.53 14.60 -3.28
N ASN A 150 -5.31 15.69 -3.34
CA ASN A 150 -5.21 16.68 -4.40
C ASN A 150 -3.94 17.52 -4.24
N ASP A 151 -3.55 18.22 -5.32
CA ASP A 151 -2.40 19.12 -5.31
C ASP A 151 -2.60 20.25 -4.27
N ASN A 152 -1.49 20.74 -3.72
CA ASN A 152 -1.45 21.80 -2.70
C ASN A 152 -2.19 21.45 -1.39
N LYS A 153 -2.21 20.18 -1.01
CA LYS A 153 -2.79 19.67 0.23
C LYS A 153 -1.72 19.08 1.14
N ASN A 154 -2.14 18.65 2.34
CA ASN A 154 -1.24 18.14 3.36
C ASN A 154 -1.45 16.66 3.63
N ILE A 155 -0.35 15.98 3.97
CA ILE A 155 -0.34 14.63 4.54
C ILE A 155 0.45 14.70 5.85
N GLU A 156 -0.10 14.15 6.93
CA GLU A 156 0.50 14.18 8.25
C GLU A 156 0.79 12.75 8.72
N VAL A 157 2.01 12.51 9.18
CA VAL A 157 2.39 11.27 9.88
C VAL A 157 2.58 11.61 11.35
N LYS A 158 1.73 11.06 12.22
CA LYS A 158 1.75 11.31 13.66
C LYS A 158 2.19 10.07 14.41
N ILE A 159 3.16 10.22 15.31
CA ILE A 159 3.67 9.13 16.13
C ILE A 159 3.41 9.47 17.61
N SER A 160 2.81 8.52 18.31
CA SER A 160 2.47 8.69 19.72
C SER A 160 2.58 7.39 20.50
N LYS A 161 2.47 7.47 21.82
CA LYS A 161 2.33 6.31 22.69
C LYS A 161 1.04 6.39 23.47
N ASN A 162 0.30 5.29 23.51
CA ASN A 162 -0.86 5.18 24.39
C ASN A 162 -0.47 4.88 25.85
N THR A 163 -1.47 4.75 26.71
CA THR A 163 -1.30 4.43 28.14
C THR A 163 -0.66 3.05 28.37
N GLN A 164 -0.82 2.12 27.43
CA GLN A 164 -0.24 0.77 27.46
C GLN A 164 1.20 0.73 26.91
N LYS A 165 1.79 1.89 26.60
CA LYS A 165 3.13 2.05 26.00
C LYS A 165 3.27 1.41 24.62
N GLN A 166 2.17 1.17 23.91
CA GLN A 166 2.18 0.77 22.50
C GLN A 166 2.51 2.00 21.63
N VAL A 167 3.24 1.81 20.55
CA VAL A 167 3.53 2.86 19.57
C VAL A 167 2.41 2.93 18.56
N ILE A 168 1.80 4.09 18.42
CA ILE A 168 0.72 4.38 17.48
C ILE A 168 1.27 5.28 16.39
N ILE A 169 1.01 4.93 15.13
CA ILE A 169 1.36 5.72 13.95
C ILE A 169 0.06 6.00 13.19
N ASN A 170 -0.21 7.26 12.91
CA ASN A 170 -1.33 7.68 12.09
C ASN A 170 -0.80 8.32 10.81
N VAL A 171 -1.20 7.82 9.66
CA VAL A 171 -1.00 8.47 8.36
C VAL A 171 -2.32 9.08 7.94
N ILE A 172 -2.36 10.40 7.88
CA ILE A 172 -3.57 11.20 7.73
C ILE A 172 -3.46 12.03 6.46
N ASP A 173 -4.40 11.85 5.53
CA ASP A 173 -4.46 12.60 4.29
C ASP A 173 -5.62 13.62 4.25
N GLU A 174 -5.60 14.49 3.24
CA GLU A 174 -6.67 15.43 2.91
C GLU A 174 -7.36 15.06 1.58
N GLY A 175 -7.49 13.75 1.32
CA GLY A 175 -8.19 13.21 0.18
C GLY A 175 -9.71 13.17 0.37
N GLN A 176 -10.37 12.36 -0.45
CA GLN A 176 -11.84 12.22 -0.38
C GLN A 176 -12.32 11.31 0.77
N GLY A 177 -11.40 10.59 1.44
CA GLY A 177 -11.74 9.59 2.44
C GLY A 177 -12.29 8.29 1.82
N PHE A 178 -12.78 7.40 2.69
CA PHE A 178 -13.38 6.12 2.30
C PHE A 178 -14.88 6.29 2.09
N LYS A 179 -15.39 5.76 0.98
CA LYS A 179 -16.83 5.74 0.67
C LYS A 179 -17.53 4.54 1.32
N GLU A 180 -16.80 3.45 1.53
CA GLU A 180 -17.32 2.24 2.14
C GLU A 180 -17.48 2.41 3.66
N LYS A 181 -18.57 1.83 4.19
CA LYS A 181 -18.74 1.71 5.64
C LYS A 181 -17.79 0.67 6.25
N ASP A 182 -17.51 -0.40 5.50
CA ASP A 182 -16.56 -1.46 5.90
C ASP A 182 -15.20 -1.21 5.27
N THR A 183 -14.34 -0.52 6.00
CA THR A 183 -12.97 -0.22 5.58
C THR A 183 -12.04 -1.43 5.58
N SER A 184 -12.44 -2.59 6.12
CA SER A 184 -11.62 -3.81 6.08
C SER A 184 -11.32 -4.29 4.66
N LYS A 185 -12.20 -3.97 3.72
CA LYS A 185 -12.06 -4.36 2.31
C LYS A 185 -10.87 -3.73 1.60
N ILE A 186 -10.42 -2.54 2.03
CA ILE A 186 -9.28 -1.84 1.40
C ILE A 186 -7.96 -2.61 1.53
N PHE A 187 -7.85 -3.51 2.50
CA PHE A 187 -6.69 -4.36 2.73
C PHE A 187 -6.72 -5.67 1.93
N LYS A 188 -7.79 -5.93 1.16
CA LYS A 188 -7.83 -7.07 0.24
C LYS A 188 -6.88 -6.84 -0.93
N ARG A 189 -6.34 -7.93 -1.46
CA ARG A 189 -5.50 -7.90 -2.67
C ARG A 189 -6.27 -7.31 -3.83
N PHE A 190 -5.57 -6.52 -4.67
CA PHE A 190 -6.11 -5.92 -5.89
C PHE A 190 -7.34 -5.02 -5.68
N TYR A 191 -7.65 -4.67 -4.43
CA TYR A 191 -8.72 -3.74 -4.16
C TYR A 191 -8.32 -2.33 -4.60
N SER A 192 -9.13 -1.73 -5.47
CA SER A 192 -8.98 -0.34 -5.89
C SER A 192 -10.35 0.29 -6.08
N ASN A 193 -10.55 1.46 -5.49
CA ASN A 193 -11.76 2.27 -5.64
C ASN A 193 -11.42 3.62 -6.32
N ARG A 194 -10.80 3.55 -7.50
CA ARG A 194 -10.32 4.71 -8.26
C ARG A 194 -10.84 4.68 -9.69
N PRO A 195 -12.09 5.16 -9.94
CA PRO A 195 -12.68 5.12 -11.28
C PRO A 195 -11.85 5.92 -12.30
N ASP A 196 -11.28 7.08 -11.92
CA ASP A 196 -10.58 7.97 -12.83
C ASP A 196 -9.09 7.66 -13.05
N LYS A 197 -8.51 6.79 -12.20
CA LYS A 197 -7.10 6.38 -12.24
C LYS A 197 -6.98 4.86 -12.16
N PHE A 198 -7.98 4.16 -12.65
CA PHE A 198 -7.99 2.70 -12.67
C PHE A 198 -6.75 2.21 -13.45
N GLY A 199 -5.91 1.41 -12.80
CA GLY A 199 -4.70 0.85 -13.40
C GLY A 199 -3.39 1.60 -13.11
N GLN A 200 -3.40 2.76 -12.48
CA GLN A 200 -2.15 3.44 -12.05
C GLN A 200 -1.51 2.79 -10.81
N HIS A 201 -2.22 1.94 -10.08
CA HIS A 201 -1.73 1.21 -8.91
C HIS A 201 -2.23 -0.24 -8.97
N SER A 202 -1.41 -1.18 -8.51
CA SER A 202 -1.73 -2.61 -8.52
C SER A 202 -2.84 -3.03 -7.56
N GLY A 203 -3.14 -2.21 -6.54
CA GLY A 203 -4.03 -2.58 -5.44
C GLY A 203 -3.41 -3.55 -4.44
N LEU A 204 -2.09 -3.75 -4.49
CA LEU A 204 -1.34 -4.63 -3.57
C LEU A 204 -0.74 -3.87 -2.38
N GLY A 205 -0.48 -2.57 -2.48
CA GLY A 205 0.24 -1.81 -1.46
C GLY A 205 -0.33 -1.93 -0.04
N LEU A 206 -1.64 -1.73 0.14
CA LEU A 206 -2.27 -1.88 1.46
C LEU A 206 -2.36 -3.34 1.93
N ASN A 207 -2.41 -4.30 1.03
CA ASN A 207 -2.32 -5.72 1.39
C ASN A 207 -0.91 -6.08 1.86
N ILE A 208 0.14 -5.57 1.21
CA ILE A 208 1.53 -5.71 1.65
C ILE A 208 1.70 -5.11 3.05
N VAL A 209 1.19 -3.89 3.28
CA VAL A 209 1.20 -3.26 4.60
C VAL A 209 0.55 -4.16 5.64
N LYS A 210 -0.64 -4.70 5.37
CA LYS A 210 -1.35 -5.57 6.30
C LYS A 210 -0.51 -6.81 6.67
N ASN A 211 0.07 -7.50 5.68
CA ASN A 211 0.91 -8.68 5.91
C ASN A 211 2.15 -8.35 6.75
N LEU A 212 2.82 -7.23 6.47
CA LEU A 212 3.99 -6.78 7.23
C LEU A 212 3.61 -6.37 8.65
N ILE A 213 2.48 -5.72 8.85
CA ILE A 213 1.96 -5.36 10.18
C ILE A 213 1.62 -6.62 11.00
N GLU A 214 0.96 -7.61 10.40
CA GLU A 214 0.67 -8.89 11.05
C GLU A 214 1.97 -9.63 11.44
N LEU A 215 3.00 -9.61 10.58
CA LEU A 215 4.33 -10.13 10.89
C LEU A 215 4.93 -9.49 12.15
N HIS A 216 4.77 -8.18 12.32
CA HIS A 216 5.22 -7.43 13.49
C HIS A 216 4.30 -7.57 14.70
N LYS A 217 3.27 -8.44 14.65
CA LYS A 217 2.24 -8.59 15.70
C LYS A 217 1.56 -7.26 16.04
N ALA A 218 1.52 -6.36 15.09
CA ALA A 218 0.85 -5.08 15.16
C ALA A 218 -0.54 -5.16 14.51
N SER A 219 -1.32 -4.11 14.65
CA SER A 219 -2.63 -3.98 14.00
C SER A 219 -2.69 -2.74 13.11
N ILE A 220 -3.54 -2.80 12.10
CA ILE A 220 -3.86 -1.68 11.22
C ILE A 220 -5.36 -1.48 11.16
N SER A 221 -5.79 -0.23 11.20
CA SER A 221 -7.17 0.18 10.99
C SER A 221 -7.26 1.37 10.05
N ALA A 222 -8.43 1.56 9.45
CA ALA A 222 -8.69 2.66 8.54
C ALA A 222 -10.01 3.34 8.91
N SER A 223 -10.01 4.66 8.94
CA SER A 223 -11.18 5.48 9.24
C SER A 223 -11.14 6.77 8.42
N ASN A 224 -12.30 7.44 8.31
CA ASN A 224 -12.34 8.81 7.81
C ASN A 224 -11.95 9.78 8.92
N ARG A 225 -11.40 10.91 8.53
CA ARG A 225 -11.18 12.04 9.44
C ARG A 225 -12.51 12.54 9.99
N LEU A 226 -12.47 13.04 11.24
CA LEU A 226 -13.65 13.61 11.90
C LEU A 226 -13.78 15.13 11.69
N ASP A 227 -12.67 15.79 11.42
CA ASP A 227 -12.57 17.26 11.34
C ASP A 227 -12.78 17.82 9.93
N LYS A 228 -12.44 17.04 8.90
CA LYS A 228 -12.54 17.42 7.48
C LYS A 228 -12.49 16.16 6.59
N ASN A 229 -12.62 16.35 5.29
CA ASN A 229 -12.45 15.25 4.34
C ASN A 229 -11.02 14.71 4.41
N GLY A 230 -10.89 13.38 4.29
CA GLY A 230 -9.62 12.68 4.29
C GLY A 230 -9.72 11.33 4.98
N ALA A 231 -8.65 10.55 4.84
CA ALA A 231 -8.51 9.26 5.49
C ALA A 231 -7.48 9.31 6.63
N ASN A 232 -7.62 8.38 7.55
CA ASN A 232 -6.66 8.10 8.60
C ASN A 232 -6.39 6.59 8.61
N LEU A 233 -5.15 6.21 8.37
CA LEU A 233 -4.64 4.85 8.55
C LEU A 233 -3.85 4.79 9.85
N GLU A 234 -4.32 4.00 10.80
CA GLU A 234 -3.72 3.86 12.13
C GLU A 234 -3.03 2.50 12.28
N LEU A 235 -1.77 2.53 12.68
CA LEU A 235 -0.97 1.36 13.03
C LEU A 235 -0.74 1.35 14.53
N VAL A 236 -0.86 0.17 15.16
CA VAL A 236 -0.60 0.00 16.60
C VAL A 236 0.41 -1.13 16.79
N PHE A 237 1.63 -0.77 17.17
CA PHE A 237 2.70 -1.72 17.46
C PHE A 237 2.70 -2.08 18.94
N PRO A 238 2.88 -3.38 19.27
CA PRO A 238 2.99 -3.82 20.65
C PRO A 238 4.21 -3.19 21.34
N ARG A 239 4.17 -3.14 22.65
CA ARG A 239 5.34 -2.73 23.45
C ARG A 239 6.52 -3.67 23.17
N ALA A 240 7.70 -3.10 22.93
CA ALA A 240 8.97 -3.83 22.72
C ALA A 240 9.55 -4.40 24.03
#